data_73af48d55bce03e24f4230dbb9f5d69e
#
_entry.id   73af48d55bce03e24f4230dbb9f5d69e
#
_cell.length_a   1.000
_cell.length_b   1.000
_cell.length_c   1.000
_cell.angle_alpha   90.00
_cell.angle_beta   90.00
_cell.angle_gamma   90.00
#
_symmetry.space_group_name_H-M   'P 1'
#
loop_
_entity.id
_entity.type
_entity.pdbx_description
1 polymer ?
#
loop_
_entity_poly.entity_id
_entity_poly.type
_entity_poly.pdbx_seq_one_letter_code
_entity_poly.pdbx_strand_id
1 'polypeptide(L)'
;MNLVKSTGTFGFYTIISRLLGYFRDVLIAIFLGTGFLADAFFVAFRIPNTFRRLFAEGTFNAAFIPSYTSELTKGKIKSNKLANEIFNLLFLGLFILVILAEIFMPVVVGFIAPGFIENSEKIDLAINLTRITFPFLFFVCLSSFFAAVLNSHNKFAVASAAPIILNLILIGVLLLGNHLGDEIVYYLSYGVSISGFIQLLFLYRYVKNIYLVRFDFKFKISNKAKIFFKKLLPSIFSSGVTQINILVGTIIASFQASAVSYLYYADRIYQINLAIAGIAIGVVILPQLSKHIQSRKKNKILLIQNKAL
;
A
#
# COMPACT_ATOMS: atom_id res chain seq x y z
N MET A 1 -27.24 8.24 -6.39
CA MET A 1 -26.15 8.24 -5.41
C MET A 1 -25.50 9.61 -5.41
N ASN A 2 -25.33 10.24 -4.24
CA ASN A 2 -24.78 11.61 -4.20
C ASN A 2 -23.25 11.51 -4.34
N LEU A 3 -22.72 11.73 -5.54
CA LEU A 3 -21.28 11.64 -5.88
C LEU A 3 -20.45 12.48 -4.92
N VAL A 4 -20.94 13.67 -4.56
CA VAL A 4 -20.29 14.60 -3.63
C VAL A 4 -20.13 13.96 -2.24
N LYS A 5 -21.14 13.27 -1.73
CA LYS A 5 -21.09 12.58 -0.43
C LYS A 5 -20.06 11.44 -0.44
N SER A 6 -20.01 10.66 -1.51
CA SER A 6 -19.05 9.55 -1.64
C SER A 6 -17.61 10.04 -1.74
N THR A 7 -17.35 11.08 -2.55
CA THR A 7 -16.03 11.70 -2.70
C THR A 7 -15.60 12.37 -1.40
N GLY A 8 -16.50 13.07 -0.71
CA GLY A 8 -16.21 13.69 0.58
C GLY A 8 -15.84 12.67 1.66
N THR A 9 -16.57 11.55 1.74
CA THR A 9 -16.28 10.48 2.71
C THR A 9 -14.95 9.78 2.40
N PHE A 10 -14.64 9.53 1.13
CA PHE A 10 -13.34 8.98 0.72
C PHE A 10 -12.21 9.93 1.11
N GLY A 11 -12.34 11.23 0.80
CA GLY A 11 -11.36 12.25 1.15
C GLY A 11 -11.12 12.35 2.65
N PHE A 12 -12.19 12.31 3.45
CA PHE A 12 -12.13 12.36 4.91
C PHE A 12 -11.30 11.23 5.51
N TYR A 13 -11.59 9.96 5.17
CA TYR A 13 -10.81 8.82 5.67
C TYR A 13 -9.37 8.84 5.16
N THR A 14 -9.13 9.32 3.95
CA THR A 14 -7.78 9.46 3.40
C THR A 14 -6.97 10.49 4.19
N ILE A 15 -7.57 11.63 4.53
CA ILE A 15 -6.91 12.67 5.35
C ILE A 15 -6.60 12.12 6.75
N ILE A 16 -7.57 11.49 7.41
CA ILE A 16 -7.34 10.87 8.74
C ILE A 16 -6.19 9.86 8.67
N SER A 17 -6.19 8.98 7.67
CA SER A 17 -5.12 7.99 7.51
C SER A 17 -3.75 8.65 7.33
N ARG A 18 -3.65 9.76 6.59
CA ARG A 18 -2.40 10.51 6.38
C ARG A 18 -1.93 11.20 7.66
N LEU A 19 -2.84 11.84 8.40
CA LEU A 19 -2.52 12.47 9.69
C LEU A 19 -2.03 11.45 10.71
N LEU A 20 -2.73 10.31 10.84
CA LEU A 20 -2.29 9.23 11.73
C LEU A 20 -0.96 8.63 11.27
N GLY A 21 -0.74 8.50 9.95
CA GLY A 21 0.52 8.04 9.40
C GLY A 21 1.69 8.98 9.74
N TYR A 22 1.46 10.29 9.66
CA TYR A 22 2.46 11.28 10.06
C TYR A 22 2.74 11.22 11.56
N PHE A 23 1.70 11.19 12.38
CA PHE A 23 1.84 11.06 13.84
C PHE A 23 2.61 9.80 14.24
N ARG A 24 2.31 8.66 13.62
CA ARG A 24 3.06 7.42 13.78
C ARG A 24 4.55 7.62 13.44
N ASP A 25 4.86 8.25 12.31
CA ASP A 25 6.25 8.43 11.87
C ASP A 25 7.03 9.39 12.81
N VAL A 26 6.36 10.38 13.40
CA VAL A 26 6.93 11.22 14.48
C VAL A 26 7.22 10.38 15.72
N LEU A 27 6.30 9.52 16.14
CA LEU A 27 6.53 8.63 17.28
C LEU A 27 7.66 7.63 17.01
N ILE A 28 7.76 7.09 15.78
CA ILE A 28 8.90 6.24 15.39
C ILE A 28 10.21 7.02 15.55
N ALA A 29 10.26 8.27 15.11
CA ALA A 29 11.46 9.10 15.25
C ALA A 29 11.82 9.38 16.73
N ILE A 30 10.82 9.56 17.59
CA ILE A 30 11.02 9.78 19.04
C ILE A 30 11.55 8.51 19.72
N PHE A 31 10.95 7.35 19.46
CA PHE A 31 11.26 6.11 20.19
C PHE A 31 12.41 5.30 19.60
N LEU A 32 12.55 5.25 18.27
CA LEU A 32 13.64 4.54 17.61
C LEU A 32 14.83 5.46 17.28
N GLY A 33 14.57 6.75 17.11
CA GLY A 33 15.61 7.69 16.65
C GLY A 33 16.18 7.32 15.27
N THR A 34 17.51 7.49 15.13
CA THR A 34 18.31 7.08 13.99
C THR A 34 19.39 6.14 14.46
N GLY A 35 19.69 5.09 13.70
CA GLY A 35 20.75 4.16 14.06
C GLY A 35 20.42 2.71 13.73
N PHE A 36 21.10 1.81 14.42
CA PHE A 36 21.10 0.38 14.16
C PHE A 36 19.68 -0.23 14.12
N LEU A 37 18.86 -0.01 15.17
CA LEU A 37 17.52 -0.58 15.30
C LEU A 37 16.54 0.04 14.26
N ALA A 38 16.61 1.37 14.10
CA ALA A 38 15.75 2.07 13.13
C ALA A 38 16.07 1.65 11.69
N ASP A 39 17.35 1.56 11.33
CA ASP A 39 17.78 1.11 10.01
C ASP A 39 17.28 -0.30 9.70
N ALA A 40 17.47 -1.25 10.64
CA ALA A 40 17.01 -2.62 10.49
C ALA A 40 15.48 -2.71 10.33
N PHE A 41 14.72 -1.97 11.14
CA PHE A 41 13.26 -1.90 11.03
C PHE A 41 12.80 -1.29 9.69
N PHE A 42 13.43 -0.19 9.24
CA PHE A 42 13.04 0.42 7.98
C PHE A 42 13.38 -0.44 6.77
N VAL A 43 14.48 -1.20 6.80
CA VAL A 43 14.78 -2.21 5.78
C VAL A 43 13.71 -3.30 5.80
N ALA A 44 13.38 -3.84 6.97
CA ALA A 44 12.36 -4.87 7.14
C ALA A 44 10.97 -4.43 6.64
N PHE A 45 10.61 -3.17 6.87
CA PHE A 45 9.32 -2.63 6.45
C PHE A 45 9.31 -2.17 4.99
N ARG A 46 10.48 -2.09 4.33
CA ARG A 46 10.62 -1.54 2.96
C ARG A 46 9.81 -2.34 1.94
N ILE A 47 10.05 -3.65 1.83
CA ILE A 47 9.35 -4.49 0.84
C ILE A 47 7.82 -4.50 1.09
N PRO A 48 7.33 -4.86 2.29
CA PRO A 48 5.91 -4.86 2.56
C PRO A 48 5.22 -3.54 2.23
N ASN A 49 5.85 -2.41 2.57
CA ASN A 49 5.30 -1.08 2.29
C ASN A 49 5.33 -0.72 0.80
N THR A 50 6.36 -1.17 0.07
CA THR A 50 6.44 -1.00 -1.40
C THR A 50 5.28 -1.73 -2.09
N PHE A 51 5.03 -2.97 -1.74
CA PHE A 51 3.90 -3.72 -2.30
C PHE A 51 2.55 -3.12 -1.91
N ARG A 52 2.41 -2.64 -0.66
CA ARG A 52 1.21 -1.90 -0.23
C ARG A 52 0.96 -0.68 -1.13
N ARG A 53 1.99 0.10 -1.45
CA ARG A 53 1.86 1.25 -2.36
C ARG A 53 1.51 0.81 -3.78
N LEU A 54 2.17 -0.18 -4.33
CA LEU A 54 1.90 -0.68 -5.68
C LEU A 54 0.47 -1.21 -5.84
N PHE A 55 -0.02 -1.98 -4.87
CA PHE A 55 -1.34 -2.61 -4.96
C PHE A 55 -2.46 -1.70 -4.46
N ALA A 56 -2.31 -1.05 -3.30
CA ALA A 56 -3.37 -0.29 -2.67
C ALA A 56 -3.56 1.13 -3.26
N GLU A 57 -2.50 1.75 -3.79
CA GLU A 57 -2.54 3.14 -4.26
C GLU A 57 -3.04 3.30 -5.71
N GLY A 58 -3.75 2.32 -6.23
CA GLY A 58 -4.52 2.48 -7.47
C GLY A 58 -4.16 1.55 -8.62
N THR A 59 -2.96 0.96 -8.67
CA THR A 59 -2.53 0.09 -9.77
C THR A 59 -3.44 -1.11 -9.95
N PHE A 60 -3.75 -1.81 -8.86
CA PHE A 60 -4.67 -2.93 -8.87
C PHE A 60 -6.09 -2.49 -9.24
N ASN A 61 -6.57 -1.40 -8.66
CA ASN A 61 -7.89 -0.84 -8.93
C ASN A 61 -8.07 -0.46 -10.41
N ALA A 62 -7.04 0.14 -11.04
CA ALA A 62 -7.06 0.54 -12.43
C ALA A 62 -7.25 -0.64 -13.41
N ALA A 63 -6.72 -1.81 -13.07
CA ALA A 63 -6.88 -3.02 -13.88
C ALA A 63 -8.16 -3.80 -13.52
N PHE A 64 -8.47 -3.92 -12.21
CA PHE A 64 -9.54 -4.76 -11.71
C PHE A 64 -10.94 -4.14 -11.89
N ILE A 65 -11.14 -2.87 -11.50
CA ILE A 65 -12.46 -2.24 -11.53
C ILE A 65 -13.10 -2.27 -12.91
N PRO A 66 -12.43 -1.87 -14.02
CA PRO A 66 -13.03 -1.94 -15.34
C PRO A 66 -13.36 -3.37 -15.78
N SER A 67 -12.50 -4.33 -15.46
CA SER A 67 -12.69 -5.74 -15.81
C SER A 67 -13.87 -6.34 -15.04
N TYR A 68 -13.95 -6.09 -13.74
CA TYR A 68 -15.01 -6.60 -12.88
C TYR A 68 -16.36 -5.95 -13.18
N THR A 69 -16.42 -4.62 -13.35
CA THR A 69 -17.67 -3.90 -13.66
C THR A 69 -18.24 -4.28 -15.02
N SER A 70 -17.39 -4.51 -16.02
CA SER A 70 -17.81 -5.04 -17.33
C SER A 70 -18.49 -6.41 -17.22
N GLU A 71 -18.06 -7.27 -16.29
CA GLU A 71 -18.73 -8.54 -16.05
C GLU A 71 -19.98 -8.38 -15.15
N LEU A 72 -19.98 -7.39 -14.27
CA LEU A 72 -21.10 -7.08 -13.40
C LEU A 72 -22.33 -6.62 -14.20
N THR A 73 -22.14 -5.87 -15.30
CA THR A 73 -23.23 -5.51 -16.23
C THR A 73 -23.86 -6.71 -16.92
N LYS A 74 -23.11 -7.83 -17.05
CA LYS A 74 -23.58 -9.10 -17.63
C LYS A 74 -24.20 -10.04 -16.60
N GLY A 75 -24.22 -9.64 -15.33
CA GLY A 75 -24.82 -10.36 -14.21
C GLY A 75 -23.84 -10.74 -13.11
N LYS A 76 -24.36 -10.81 -11.88
CA LYS A 76 -23.59 -11.09 -10.65
C LYS A 76 -22.83 -12.42 -10.69
N ILE A 77 -23.38 -13.45 -11.35
CA ILE A 77 -22.73 -14.76 -11.46
C ILE A 77 -21.43 -14.65 -12.27
N LYS A 78 -21.43 -13.89 -13.38
CA LYS A 78 -20.26 -13.72 -14.24
C LYS A 78 -19.17 -12.90 -13.56
N SER A 79 -19.54 -11.83 -12.86
CA SER A 79 -18.59 -11.00 -12.10
C SER A 79 -17.97 -11.78 -10.95
N ASN A 80 -18.77 -12.55 -10.20
CA ASN A 80 -18.24 -13.38 -9.11
C ASN A 80 -17.32 -14.50 -9.61
N LYS A 81 -17.60 -15.09 -10.77
CA LYS A 81 -16.70 -16.08 -11.38
C LYS A 81 -15.33 -15.47 -11.71
N LEU A 82 -15.30 -14.30 -12.33
CA LEU A 82 -14.05 -13.57 -12.63
C LEU A 82 -13.32 -13.19 -11.34
N ALA A 83 -14.06 -12.68 -10.34
CA ALA A 83 -13.49 -12.28 -9.05
C ALA A 83 -12.86 -13.48 -8.33
N ASN A 84 -13.53 -14.63 -8.29
CA ASN A 84 -12.99 -15.85 -7.70
C ASN A 84 -11.73 -16.34 -8.40
N GLU A 85 -11.72 -16.30 -9.72
CA GLU A 85 -10.56 -16.73 -10.51
C GLU A 85 -9.34 -15.83 -10.20
N ILE A 86 -9.53 -14.50 -10.20
CA ILE A 86 -8.47 -13.55 -9.88
C ILE A 86 -8.03 -13.72 -8.42
N PHE A 87 -8.96 -13.87 -7.47
CA PHE A 87 -8.66 -14.07 -6.06
C PHE A 87 -7.81 -15.32 -5.83
N ASN A 88 -8.20 -16.46 -6.41
CA ASN A 88 -7.48 -17.72 -6.23
C ASN A 88 -6.06 -17.67 -6.83
N LEU A 89 -5.90 -17.02 -7.99
CA LEU A 89 -4.58 -16.83 -8.60
C LEU A 89 -3.70 -15.91 -7.77
N LEU A 90 -4.26 -14.80 -7.23
CA LEU A 90 -3.54 -13.90 -6.32
C LEU A 90 -3.18 -14.60 -5.02
N PHE A 91 -4.12 -15.32 -4.41
CA PHE A 91 -3.90 -16.04 -3.16
C PHE A 91 -2.76 -17.04 -3.31
N LEU A 92 -2.82 -17.91 -4.33
CA LEU A 92 -1.80 -18.92 -4.56
C LEU A 92 -0.45 -18.30 -4.92
N GLY A 93 -0.42 -17.31 -5.82
CA GLY A 93 0.81 -16.64 -6.22
C GLY A 93 1.48 -15.91 -5.07
N LEU A 94 0.71 -15.18 -4.26
CA LEU A 94 1.24 -14.48 -3.07
C LEU A 94 1.67 -15.46 -1.98
N PHE A 95 0.94 -16.55 -1.78
CA PHE A 95 1.30 -17.57 -0.79
C PHE A 95 2.62 -18.25 -1.13
N ILE A 96 2.80 -18.65 -2.40
CA ILE A 96 4.07 -19.22 -2.88
C ILE A 96 5.20 -18.17 -2.76
N LEU A 97 4.95 -16.91 -3.15
CA LEU A 97 5.94 -15.84 -3.07
C LEU A 97 6.40 -15.62 -1.62
N VAL A 98 5.46 -15.58 -0.66
CA VAL A 98 5.80 -15.41 0.75
C VAL A 98 6.62 -16.59 1.27
N ILE A 99 6.23 -17.83 0.98
CA ILE A 99 7.00 -19.02 1.38
C ILE A 99 8.42 -18.99 0.80
N LEU A 100 8.55 -18.71 -0.49
CA LEU A 100 9.86 -18.63 -1.14
C LEU A 100 10.72 -17.52 -0.52
N ALA A 101 10.14 -16.34 -0.27
CA ALA A 101 10.85 -15.25 0.36
C ALA A 101 11.29 -15.59 1.79
N GLU A 102 10.45 -16.28 2.59
CA GLU A 102 10.81 -16.72 3.94
C GLU A 102 11.98 -17.71 3.94
N ILE A 103 12.03 -18.64 2.97
CA ILE A 103 13.14 -19.58 2.81
C ILE A 103 14.42 -18.83 2.43
N PHE A 104 14.33 -17.89 1.48
CA PHE A 104 15.48 -17.15 0.95
C PHE A 104 15.65 -15.76 1.59
N MET A 105 15.12 -15.53 2.80
CA MET A 105 15.12 -14.20 3.44
C MET A 105 16.51 -13.57 3.56
N PRO A 106 17.61 -14.30 3.91
CA PRO A 106 18.95 -13.73 3.93
C PRO A 106 19.36 -13.12 2.58
N VAL A 107 19.01 -13.79 1.47
CA VAL A 107 19.31 -13.29 0.11
C VAL A 107 18.47 -12.05 -0.20
N VAL A 108 17.18 -12.05 0.19
CA VAL A 108 16.27 -10.92 -0.01
C VAL A 108 16.77 -9.68 0.72
N VAL A 109 17.14 -9.81 1.99
CA VAL A 109 17.65 -8.69 2.81
C VAL A 109 19.04 -8.25 2.32
N GLY A 110 19.92 -9.19 1.99
CA GLY A 110 21.23 -8.89 1.41
C GLY A 110 21.17 -8.11 0.10
N PHE A 111 20.12 -8.34 -0.72
CA PHE A 111 19.90 -7.56 -1.93
C PHE A 111 19.41 -6.13 -1.65
N ILE A 112 18.57 -5.93 -0.60
CA ILE A 112 17.97 -4.61 -0.28
C ILE A 112 18.94 -3.74 0.54
N ALA A 113 19.74 -4.37 1.39
CA ALA A 113 20.68 -3.71 2.28
C ALA A 113 22.04 -4.39 2.28
N PRO A 114 22.76 -4.41 1.12
CA PRO A 114 24.05 -5.09 1.01
C PRO A 114 25.11 -4.52 1.96
N GLY A 115 25.05 -3.23 2.30
CA GLY A 115 25.95 -2.62 3.27
C GLY A 115 25.80 -3.15 4.70
N PHE A 116 24.69 -3.87 5.02
CA PHE A 116 24.53 -4.47 6.35
C PHE A 116 25.33 -5.78 6.50
N ILE A 117 25.81 -6.38 5.40
CA ILE A 117 26.55 -7.64 5.40
C ILE A 117 27.86 -7.52 6.19
N GLU A 118 28.46 -6.32 6.24
CA GLU A 118 29.69 -6.06 7.00
C GLU A 118 29.48 -6.11 8.54
N ASN A 119 28.22 -6.02 9.00
CA ASN A 119 27.87 -6.10 10.41
C ASN A 119 26.88 -7.25 10.64
N SER A 120 27.38 -8.38 11.17
CA SER A 120 26.59 -9.60 11.36
C SER A 120 25.37 -9.40 12.25
N GLU A 121 25.45 -8.61 13.32
CA GLU A 121 24.32 -8.34 14.20
C GLU A 121 23.22 -7.53 13.48
N LYS A 122 23.63 -6.56 12.66
CA LYS A 122 22.70 -5.70 11.92
C LYS A 122 21.94 -6.45 10.83
N ILE A 123 22.66 -7.31 10.07
CA ILE A 123 22.03 -8.10 9.01
C ILE A 123 21.09 -9.15 9.60
N ASP A 124 21.49 -9.82 10.69
CA ASP A 124 20.68 -10.84 11.36
C ASP A 124 19.41 -10.22 11.96
N LEU A 125 19.52 -9.05 12.60
CA LEU A 125 18.35 -8.31 13.08
C LEU A 125 17.42 -7.96 11.91
N ALA A 126 17.94 -7.39 10.83
CA ALA A 126 17.16 -7.03 9.66
C ALA A 126 16.44 -8.24 9.03
N ILE A 127 17.13 -9.40 8.95
CA ILE A 127 16.53 -10.67 8.47
C ILE A 127 15.37 -11.09 9.37
N ASN A 128 15.57 -11.12 10.69
CA ASN A 128 14.55 -11.52 11.65
C ASN A 128 13.33 -10.60 11.61
N LEU A 129 13.55 -9.29 11.61
CA LEU A 129 12.45 -8.31 11.50
C LEU A 129 11.73 -8.41 10.15
N THR A 130 12.47 -8.69 9.06
CA THR A 130 11.85 -8.84 7.73
C THR A 130 10.98 -10.08 7.68
N ARG A 131 11.40 -11.22 8.23
CA ARG A 131 10.56 -12.41 8.35
C ARG A 131 9.25 -12.12 9.08
N ILE A 132 9.30 -11.36 10.17
CA ILE A 132 8.10 -10.99 10.91
C ILE A 132 7.17 -10.06 10.11
N THR A 133 7.74 -9.11 9.34
CA THR A 133 6.93 -8.14 8.58
C THR A 133 6.46 -8.66 7.24
N PHE A 134 7.13 -9.63 6.64
CA PHE A 134 6.88 -10.07 5.26
C PHE A 134 5.47 -10.65 5.02
N PRO A 135 4.85 -11.39 5.97
CA PRO A 135 3.47 -11.84 5.83
C PRO A 135 2.44 -10.71 5.61
N PHE A 136 2.75 -9.49 6.05
CA PHE A 136 1.92 -8.32 5.75
C PHE A 136 1.66 -8.14 4.26
N LEU A 137 2.64 -8.44 3.40
CA LEU A 137 2.51 -8.37 1.95
C LEU A 137 1.32 -9.22 1.45
N PHE A 138 1.21 -10.44 1.91
CA PHE A 138 0.10 -11.33 1.58
C PHE A 138 -1.25 -10.72 1.97
N PHE A 139 -1.37 -10.29 3.22
CA PHE A 139 -2.60 -9.71 3.74
C PHE A 139 -3.00 -8.42 3.05
N VAL A 140 -2.06 -7.50 2.79
CA VAL A 140 -2.36 -6.20 2.19
C VAL A 140 -2.72 -6.31 0.71
N CYS A 141 -2.12 -7.24 -0.03
CA CYS A 141 -2.48 -7.48 -1.42
C CYS A 141 -3.89 -8.07 -1.55
N LEU A 142 -4.26 -9.04 -0.69
CA LEU A 142 -5.64 -9.56 -0.63
C LEU A 142 -6.64 -8.50 -0.15
N SER A 143 -6.25 -7.65 0.79
CA SER A 143 -7.03 -6.49 1.22
C SER A 143 -7.30 -5.55 0.06
N SER A 144 -6.32 -5.30 -0.80
CA SER A 144 -6.49 -4.47 -2.00
C SER A 144 -7.48 -5.06 -3.00
N PHE A 145 -7.51 -6.39 -3.14
CA PHE A 145 -8.55 -7.06 -3.91
C PHE A 145 -9.95 -6.81 -3.34
N PHE A 146 -10.14 -6.98 -2.03
CA PHE A 146 -11.43 -6.71 -1.40
C PHE A 146 -11.83 -5.23 -1.47
N ALA A 147 -10.87 -4.33 -1.32
CA ALA A 147 -11.09 -2.89 -1.51
C ALA A 147 -11.55 -2.58 -2.95
N ALA A 148 -10.97 -3.23 -3.96
CA ALA A 148 -11.38 -3.06 -5.35
C ALA A 148 -12.80 -3.58 -5.63
N VAL A 149 -13.22 -4.71 -5.04
CA VAL A 149 -14.60 -5.20 -5.08
C VAL A 149 -15.54 -4.18 -4.43
N LEU A 150 -15.22 -3.67 -3.24
CA LEU A 150 -16.01 -2.64 -2.55
C LEU A 150 -16.13 -1.36 -3.37
N ASN A 151 -15.03 -0.88 -3.95
CA ASN A 151 -15.01 0.29 -4.81
C ASN A 151 -15.88 0.11 -6.07
N SER A 152 -15.88 -1.09 -6.67
CA SER A 152 -16.74 -1.43 -7.80
C SER A 152 -18.24 -1.38 -7.44
N HIS A 153 -18.57 -1.51 -6.17
CA HIS A 153 -19.92 -1.38 -5.63
C HIS A 153 -20.16 -0.04 -4.90
N ASN A 154 -19.33 0.98 -5.17
CA ASN A 154 -19.43 2.33 -4.62
C ASN A 154 -19.31 2.42 -3.08
N LYS A 155 -18.66 1.44 -2.43
CA LYS A 155 -18.39 1.44 -0.98
C LYS A 155 -16.99 1.98 -0.69
N PHE A 156 -16.68 3.17 -1.17
CA PHE A 156 -15.35 3.80 -1.08
C PHE A 156 -14.91 4.08 0.35
N ALA A 157 -15.82 4.44 1.24
CA ALA A 157 -15.53 4.76 2.64
C ALA A 157 -14.81 3.63 3.37
N VAL A 158 -15.30 2.40 3.21
CA VAL A 158 -14.73 1.22 3.87
C VAL A 158 -13.32 0.91 3.33
N ALA A 159 -13.15 0.99 2.01
CA ALA A 159 -11.85 0.76 1.37
C ALA A 159 -10.80 1.77 1.83
N SER A 160 -11.17 3.06 1.96
CA SER A 160 -10.27 4.13 2.38
C SER A 160 -9.98 4.14 3.89
N ALA A 161 -10.84 3.52 4.72
CA ALA A 161 -10.62 3.40 6.16
C ALA A 161 -9.60 2.31 6.54
N ALA A 162 -9.40 1.28 5.71
CA ALA A 162 -8.54 0.15 6.05
C ALA A 162 -7.10 0.54 6.43
N PRO A 163 -6.40 1.48 5.77
CA PRO A 163 -5.04 1.86 6.15
C PRO A 163 -4.92 2.53 7.53
N ILE A 164 -6.03 3.03 8.10
CA ILE A 164 -6.05 3.59 9.46
C ILE A 164 -5.65 2.53 10.48
N ILE A 165 -6.01 1.28 10.27
CA ILE A 165 -5.74 0.16 11.17
C ILE A 165 -4.23 -0.02 11.39
N LEU A 166 -3.43 0.03 10.31
CA LEU A 166 -1.96 -0.05 10.43
C LEU A 166 -1.42 1.06 11.34
N ASN A 167 -1.87 2.29 11.09
CA ASN A 167 -1.38 3.44 11.85
C ASN A 167 -1.76 3.34 13.33
N LEU A 168 -3.01 2.97 13.64
CA LEU A 168 -3.47 2.83 15.03
C LEU A 168 -2.73 1.73 15.78
N ILE A 169 -2.48 0.57 15.17
CA ILE A 169 -1.75 -0.52 15.81
C ILE A 169 -0.30 -0.10 16.08
N LEU A 170 0.39 0.50 15.12
CA LEU A 170 1.78 0.93 15.33
C LEU A 170 1.88 2.08 16.33
N ILE A 171 0.93 3.02 16.33
CA ILE A 171 0.86 4.06 17.38
C ILE A 171 0.65 3.41 18.75
N GLY A 172 -0.24 2.43 18.87
CA GLY A 172 -0.46 1.70 20.12
C GLY A 172 0.81 1.03 20.65
N VAL A 173 1.59 0.38 19.78
CA VAL A 173 2.88 -0.21 20.14
C VAL A 173 3.87 0.86 20.58
N LEU A 174 3.96 1.98 19.86
CA LEU A 174 4.89 3.07 20.18
C LEU A 174 4.57 3.76 21.51
N LEU A 175 3.30 3.91 21.86
CA LEU A 175 2.89 4.47 23.14
C LEU A 175 3.28 3.57 24.34
N LEU A 176 3.51 2.28 24.09
CA LEU A 176 4.08 1.34 25.06
C LEU A 176 5.61 1.31 25.04
N GLY A 177 6.24 2.08 24.15
CA GLY A 177 7.68 2.04 23.88
C GLY A 177 8.59 2.22 25.09
N ASN A 178 8.20 3.07 26.05
CA ASN A 178 8.96 3.28 27.29
C ASN A 178 9.13 2.01 28.14
N HIS A 179 8.26 1.00 27.97
CA HIS A 179 8.31 -0.28 28.68
C HIS A 179 8.99 -1.39 27.88
N LEU A 180 9.23 -1.18 26.58
CA LEU A 180 9.69 -2.22 25.66
C LEU A 180 11.20 -2.16 25.37
N GLY A 181 11.86 -1.03 25.63
CA GLY A 181 13.29 -0.86 25.34
C GLY A 181 13.64 -1.20 23.89
N ASP A 182 14.75 -1.88 23.67
CA ASP A 182 15.23 -2.28 22.33
C ASP A 182 14.34 -3.33 21.66
N GLU A 183 13.51 -4.04 22.40
CA GLU A 183 12.54 -5.01 21.86
C GLU A 183 11.41 -4.33 21.06
N ILE A 184 11.25 -3.02 21.17
CA ILE A 184 10.21 -2.26 20.47
C ILE A 184 10.20 -2.54 18.95
N VAL A 185 11.36 -2.81 18.33
CA VAL A 185 11.46 -3.11 16.89
C VAL A 185 10.77 -4.42 16.53
N TYR A 186 10.81 -5.42 17.43
CA TYR A 186 10.09 -6.68 17.25
C TYR A 186 8.58 -6.47 17.38
N TYR A 187 8.15 -5.74 18.39
CA TYR A 187 6.72 -5.42 18.60
C TYR A 187 6.15 -4.59 17.44
N LEU A 188 6.92 -3.64 16.89
CA LEU A 188 6.55 -2.91 15.68
C LEU A 188 6.43 -3.85 14.47
N SER A 189 7.36 -4.77 14.31
CA SER A 189 7.34 -5.74 13.21
C SER A 189 6.14 -6.69 13.30
N TYR A 190 5.83 -7.21 14.48
CA TYR A 190 4.59 -7.95 14.72
C TYR A 190 3.35 -7.08 14.47
N GLY A 191 3.36 -5.83 14.93
CA GLY A 191 2.29 -4.87 14.70
C GLY A 191 2.00 -4.65 13.22
N VAL A 192 3.03 -4.62 12.37
CA VAL A 192 2.87 -4.56 10.91
C VAL A 192 2.08 -5.76 10.40
N SER A 193 2.51 -6.99 10.70
CA SER A 193 1.85 -8.20 10.19
C SER A 193 0.44 -8.39 10.75
N ILE A 194 0.24 -8.15 12.04
CA ILE A 194 -1.09 -8.19 12.68
C ILE A 194 -2.02 -7.15 12.04
N SER A 195 -1.52 -5.95 11.75
CA SER A 195 -2.33 -4.92 11.10
C SER A 195 -2.82 -5.33 9.72
N GLY A 196 -1.98 -6.02 8.94
CA GLY A 196 -2.36 -6.56 7.64
C GLY A 196 -3.49 -7.59 7.75
N PHE A 197 -3.36 -8.50 8.70
CA PHE A 197 -4.39 -9.50 8.98
C PHE A 197 -5.72 -8.85 9.41
N ILE A 198 -5.68 -7.89 10.33
CA ILE A 198 -6.88 -7.17 10.79
C ILE A 198 -7.50 -6.35 9.64
N GLN A 199 -6.70 -5.70 8.78
CA GLN A 199 -7.20 -5.02 7.59
C GLN A 199 -7.93 -5.98 6.65
N LEU A 200 -7.37 -7.18 6.43
CA LEU A 200 -8.00 -8.21 5.60
C LEU A 200 -9.35 -8.64 6.17
N LEU A 201 -9.41 -8.94 7.48
CA LEU A 201 -10.65 -9.30 8.17
C LEU A 201 -11.68 -8.19 8.13
N PHE A 202 -11.25 -6.94 8.36
CA PHE A 202 -12.11 -5.77 8.29
C PHE A 202 -12.78 -5.65 6.92
N LEU A 203 -11.99 -5.68 5.84
CA LEU A 203 -12.53 -5.58 4.48
C LEU A 203 -13.40 -6.79 4.11
N TYR A 204 -13.00 -8.00 4.50
CA TYR A 204 -13.78 -9.22 4.27
C TYR A 204 -15.16 -9.13 4.93
N ARG A 205 -15.26 -8.58 6.15
CA ARG A 205 -16.54 -8.38 6.87
C ARG A 205 -17.55 -7.59 6.06
N TYR A 206 -17.09 -6.62 5.28
CA TYR A 206 -17.97 -5.80 4.42
C TYR A 206 -18.17 -6.38 3.02
N VAL A 207 -17.18 -7.09 2.49
CA VAL A 207 -17.25 -7.71 1.15
C VAL A 207 -18.16 -8.93 1.14
N LYS A 208 -18.22 -9.74 2.20
CA LYS A 208 -18.96 -11.01 2.24
C LYS A 208 -20.43 -10.90 1.85
N ASN A 209 -21.06 -9.75 2.05
CA ASN A 209 -22.46 -9.50 1.68
C ASN A 209 -22.63 -9.24 0.16
N ILE A 210 -21.54 -8.98 -0.56
CA ILE A 210 -21.52 -8.67 -1.99
C ILE A 210 -20.96 -9.85 -2.77
N TYR A 211 -19.83 -10.37 -2.28
CA TYR A 211 -19.02 -11.40 -2.89
C TYR A 211 -18.54 -12.38 -1.83
N LEU A 212 -18.79 -13.67 -2.07
CA LEU A 212 -18.30 -14.75 -1.23
C LEU A 212 -17.10 -15.40 -1.93
N VAL A 213 -16.00 -15.46 -1.20
CA VAL A 213 -14.80 -16.16 -1.64
C VAL A 213 -15.12 -17.65 -1.78
N ARG A 214 -14.77 -18.23 -2.92
CA ARG A 214 -14.81 -19.67 -3.15
C ARG A 214 -13.42 -20.13 -3.57
N PHE A 215 -12.84 -20.99 -2.81
CA PHE A 215 -11.57 -21.62 -3.18
C PHE A 215 -11.85 -22.71 -4.24
N ASP A 216 -11.43 -22.43 -5.46
CA ASP A 216 -11.49 -23.37 -6.58
C ASP A 216 -10.13 -23.33 -7.28
N PHE A 217 -9.29 -24.30 -6.99
CA PHE A 217 -7.94 -24.42 -7.53
C PHE A 217 -7.91 -25.03 -8.94
N LYS A 218 -8.97 -24.86 -9.72
CA LYS A 218 -8.96 -25.24 -11.13
C LYS A 218 -8.05 -24.33 -11.92
N PHE A 219 -6.94 -24.85 -12.39
CA PHE A 219 -5.88 -24.13 -13.09
C PHE A 219 -6.24 -23.68 -14.53
N LYS A 220 -7.51 -23.69 -14.93
CA LYS A 220 -7.93 -23.14 -16.23
C LYS A 220 -8.11 -21.64 -16.11
N ILE A 221 -7.07 -20.90 -16.52
CA ILE A 221 -7.12 -19.43 -16.54
C ILE A 221 -7.98 -19.00 -17.73
N SER A 222 -9.09 -18.30 -17.45
CA SER A 222 -9.97 -17.77 -18.49
C SER A 222 -9.27 -16.66 -19.30
N ASN A 223 -9.71 -16.46 -20.54
CA ASN A 223 -9.20 -15.35 -21.36
C ASN A 223 -9.39 -13.97 -20.68
N LYS A 224 -10.42 -13.84 -19.84
CA LYS A 224 -10.68 -12.58 -19.10
C LYS A 224 -9.66 -12.35 -17.99
N ALA A 225 -9.31 -13.38 -17.24
CA ALA A 225 -8.25 -13.28 -16.24
C ALA A 225 -6.88 -13.04 -16.91
N LYS A 226 -6.59 -13.65 -18.05
CA LYS A 226 -5.38 -13.34 -18.84
C LYS A 226 -5.34 -11.87 -19.26
N ILE A 227 -6.45 -11.32 -19.76
CA ILE A 227 -6.55 -9.90 -20.12
C ILE A 227 -6.34 -9.00 -18.90
N PHE A 228 -6.89 -9.37 -17.74
CA PHE A 228 -6.68 -8.65 -16.49
C PHE A 228 -5.18 -8.60 -16.13
N PHE A 229 -4.50 -9.75 -16.08
CA PHE A 229 -3.07 -9.79 -15.76
C PHE A 229 -2.22 -9.07 -16.81
N LYS A 230 -2.57 -9.16 -18.11
CA LYS A 230 -1.91 -8.40 -19.18
C LYS A 230 -2.03 -6.89 -19.00
N LYS A 231 -3.10 -6.39 -18.39
CA LYS A 231 -3.28 -4.96 -18.05
C LYS A 231 -2.59 -4.60 -16.74
N LEU A 232 -2.59 -5.50 -15.77
CA LEU A 232 -2.00 -5.29 -14.44
C LEU A 232 -0.47 -5.12 -14.53
N LEU A 233 0.23 -5.95 -15.30
CA LEU A 233 1.68 -5.91 -15.41
C LEU A 233 2.22 -4.53 -15.86
N PRO A 234 1.78 -3.92 -16.98
CA PRO A 234 2.24 -2.59 -17.37
C PRO A 234 1.90 -1.51 -16.33
N SER A 235 0.75 -1.65 -15.65
CA SER A 235 0.35 -0.71 -14.59
C SER A 235 1.28 -0.79 -13.38
N ILE A 236 1.74 -1.99 -13.01
CA ILE A 236 2.75 -2.20 -11.96
C ILE A 236 4.06 -1.53 -12.35
N PHE A 237 4.54 -1.72 -13.58
CA PHE A 237 5.77 -1.08 -14.06
C PHE A 237 5.66 0.44 -14.04
N SER A 238 4.59 1.01 -14.56
CA SER A 238 4.38 2.46 -14.59
C SER A 238 4.35 3.08 -13.17
N SER A 239 3.64 2.46 -12.23
CA SER A 239 3.57 2.93 -10.83
C SER A 239 4.82 2.54 -10.03
N GLY A 240 5.57 1.55 -10.50
CA GLY A 240 6.74 0.97 -9.84
C GLY A 240 7.99 1.82 -9.92
N VAL A 241 8.11 2.71 -10.90
CA VAL A 241 9.33 3.54 -11.10
C VAL A 241 9.71 4.29 -9.82
N THR A 242 8.76 4.95 -9.19
CA THR A 242 9.00 5.65 -7.91
C THR A 242 9.42 4.67 -6.80
N GLN A 243 8.83 3.48 -6.76
CA GLN A 243 9.15 2.48 -5.74
C GLN A 243 10.54 1.87 -5.98
N ILE A 244 10.93 1.66 -7.24
CA ILE A 244 12.28 1.22 -7.60
C ILE A 244 13.31 2.28 -7.17
N ASN A 245 13.05 3.56 -7.43
CA ASN A 245 13.93 4.64 -7.01
C ASN A 245 14.13 4.66 -5.47
N ILE A 246 13.05 4.49 -4.70
CA ILE A 246 13.12 4.42 -3.24
C ILE A 246 13.91 3.18 -2.79
N LEU A 247 13.76 2.05 -3.49
CA LEU A 247 14.50 0.82 -3.20
C LEU A 247 16.01 1.01 -3.47
N VAL A 248 16.37 1.56 -4.63
CA VAL A 248 17.76 1.88 -4.98
C VAL A 248 18.37 2.85 -3.96
N GLY A 249 17.64 3.87 -3.56
CA GLY A 249 18.05 4.78 -2.47
C GLY A 249 18.34 4.04 -1.16
N THR A 250 17.54 3.02 -0.82
CA THR A 250 17.77 2.20 0.38
C THR A 250 19.02 1.33 0.25
N ILE A 251 19.26 0.74 -0.94
CA ILE A 251 20.46 -0.04 -1.24
C ILE A 251 21.71 0.83 -1.03
N ILE A 252 21.73 2.02 -1.60
CA ILE A 252 22.86 2.96 -1.48
C ILE A 252 23.03 3.41 -0.03
N ALA A 253 21.95 3.78 0.66
CA ALA A 253 21.98 4.22 2.05
C ALA A 253 22.45 3.12 3.02
N SER A 254 22.30 1.84 2.66
CA SER A 254 22.71 0.74 3.54
C SER A 254 24.21 0.68 3.83
N PHE A 255 25.04 1.26 2.95
CA PHE A 255 26.50 1.32 3.12
C PHE A 255 26.97 2.34 4.15
N GLN A 256 26.11 3.22 4.63
CA GLN A 256 26.45 4.24 5.62
C GLN A 256 25.59 4.08 6.87
N ALA A 257 26.21 4.25 8.03
CA ALA A 257 25.54 4.15 9.31
C ALA A 257 24.40 5.19 9.43
N SER A 258 23.25 4.77 9.91
CA SER A 258 22.03 5.57 10.11
C SER A 258 21.44 6.19 8.84
N ALA A 259 22.05 5.98 7.66
CA ALA A 259 21.58 6.65 6.43
C ALA A 259 20.22 6.13 5.95
N VAL A 260 19.86 4.89 6.23
CA VAL A 260 18.54 4.35 5.89
C VAL A 260 17.44 5.05 6.67
N SER A 261 17.64 5.28 7.96
CA SER A 261 16.70 6.02 8.82
C SER A 261 16.63 7.51 8.45
N TYR A 262 17.77 8.16 8.21
CA TYR A 262 17.78 9.54 7.71
C TYR A 262 17.01 9.69 6.40
N LEU A 263 17.26 8.79 5.43
CA LEU A 263 16.55 8.80 4.14
C LEU A 263 15.04 8.61 4.33
N TYR A 264 14.65 7.71 5.23
CA TYR A 264 13.24 7.49 5.54
C TYR A 264 12.56 8.75 6.09
N TYR A 265 13.15 9.40 7.08
CA TYR A 265 12.57 10.61 7.69
C TYR A 265 12.56 11.80 6.71
N ALA A 266 13.63 11.99 5.93
CA ALA A 266 13.68 13.02 4.91
C ALA A 266 12.58 12.83 3.84
N ASP A 267 12.36 11.60 3.38
CA ASP A 267 11.29 11.26 2.44
C ASP A 267 9.91 11.58 3.03
N ARG A 268 9.70 11.38 4.35
CA ARG A 268 8.44 11.74 5.02
C ARG A 268 8.18 13.23 5.05
N ILE A 269 9.17 14.03 5.36
CA ILE A 269 9.05 15.51 5.36
C ILE A 269 8.74 15.99 3.93
N TYR A 270 9.45 15.47 2.94
CA TYR A 270 9.21 15.80 1.53
C TYR A 270 7.76 15.44 1.09
N GLN A 271 7.27 14.25 1.45
CA GLN A 271 5.93 13.80 1.08
C GLN A 271 4.81 14.66 1.69
N ILE A 272 5.01 15.30 2.84
CA ILE A 272 4.04 16.21 3.44
C ILE A 272 3.83 17.43 2.53
N ASN A 273 4.92 18.08 2.15
CA ASN A 273 4.86 19.27 1.29
C ASN A 273 4.20 18.94 -0.06
N LEU A 274 4.57 17.80 -0.65
CA LEU A 274 3.97 17.33 -1.88
C LEU A 274 2.46 17.00 -1.72
N ALA A 275 2.07 16.41 -0.58
CA ALA A 275 0.67 16.12 -0.30
C ALA A 275 -0.17 17.38 -0.13
N ILE A 276 0.34 18.41 0.57
CA ILE A 276 -0.35 19.68 0.76
C ILE A 276 -0.56 20.38 -0.60
N ALA A 277 0.49 20.50 -1.40
CA ALA A 277 0.41 21.09 -2.73
C ALA A 277 -0.53 20.26 -3.66
N GLY A 278 -0.38 18.93 -3.67
CA GLY A 278 -1.20 18.04 -4.51
C GLY A 278 -2.69 18.05 -4.12
N ILE A 279 -3.01 18.12 -2.82
CA ILE A 279 -4.40 18.23 -2.35
C ILE A 279 -4.99 19.58 -2.77
N ALA A 280 -4.27 20.68 -2.57
CA ALA A 280 -4.74 22.01 -2.94
C ALA A 280 -5.04 22.09 -4.45
N ILE A 281 -4.12 21.63 -5.29
CA ILE A 281 -4.28 21.58 -6.74
C ILE A 281 -5.43 20.64 -7.14
N GLY A 282 -5.45 19.41 -6.61
CA GLY A 282 -6.44 18.41 -6.97
C GLY A 282 -7.87 18.79 -6.58
N VAL A 283 -8.06 19.35 -5.38
CA VAL A 283 -9.40 19.68 -4.87
C VAL A 283 -9.97 20.95 -5.50
N VAL A 284 -9.13 21.95 -5.78
CA VAL A 284 -9.58 23.26 -6.28
C VAL A 284 -9.57 23.35 -7.81
N ILE A 285 -8.49 22.89 -8.42
CA ILE A 285 -8.22 23.15 -9.83
C ILE A 285 -8.85 22.11 -10.75
N LEU A 286 -8.80 20.83 -10.39
CA LEU A 286 -9.30 19.74 -11.22
C LEU A 286 -10.80 19.84 -11.53
N PRO A 287 -11.71 20.17 -10.57
CA PRO A 287 -13.14 20.36 -10.86
C PRO A 287 -13.40 21.57 -11.76
N GLN A 288 -12.64 22.68 -11.57
CA GLN A 288 -12.78 23.87 -12.40
C GLN A 288 -12.30 23.62 -13.83
N LEU A 289 -11.15 22.94 -13.99
CA LEU A 289 -10.62 22.51 -15.29
C LEU A 289 -11.62 21.60 -16.01
N SER A 290 -12.13 20.57 -15.34
CA SER A 290 -13.09 19.64 -15.90
C SER A 290 -14.37 20.34 -16.41
N LYS A 291 -14.89 21.29 -15.63
CA LYS A 291 -16.06 22.11 -16.02
C LYS A 291 -15.79 22.94 -17.28
N HIS A 292 -14.60 23.55 -17.37
CA HIS A 292 -14.26 24.39 -18.51
C HIS A 292 -13.85 23.60 -19.75
N ILE A 293 -13.28 22.40 -19.61
CA ILE A 293 -13.05 21.45 -20.69
C ILE A 293 -14.37 21.02 -21.33
N GLN A 294 -15.35 20.62 -20.50
CA GLN A 294 -16.69 20.23 -20.98
C GLN A 294 -17.42 21.38 -21.69
N SER A 295 -17.21 22.63 -21.22
CA SER A 295 -17.78 23.83 -21.84
C SER A 295 -16.97 24.40 -23.01
N ARG A 296 -15.87 23.72 -23.43
CA ARG A 296 -14.97 24.11 -24.53
C ARG A 296 -14.39 25.54 -24.42
N LYS A 297 -14.25 26.09 -23.22
CA LYS A 297 -13.76 27.46 -22.97
C LYS A 297 -12.23 27.48 -22.85
N LYS A 298 -11.50 27.35 -23.97
CA LYS A 298 -10.01 27.28 -24.03
C LYS A 298 -9.31 28.39 -23.23
N ASN A 299 -9.73 29.63 -23.33
CA ASN A 299 -9.09 30.77 -22.65
C ASN A 299 -9.19 30.65 -21.12
N LYS A 300 -10.30 30.09 -20.57
CA LYS A 300 -10.43 29.89 -19.13
C LYS A 300 -9.59 28.70 -18.64
N ILE A 301 -9.40 27.67 -19.48
CA ILE A 301 -8.53 26.54 -19.19
C ILE A 301 -7.08 27.02 -19.04
N LEU A 302 -6.57 27.80 -20.01
CA LEU A 302 -5.22 28.36 -19.96
C LEU A 302 -5.01 29.30 -18.75
N LEU A 303 -6.00 30.12 -18.43
CA LEU A 303 -5.93 31.04 -17.29
C LEU A 303 -5.89 30.29 -15.95
N ILE A 304 -6.60 29.16 -15.80
CA ILE A 304 -6.55 28.31 -14.61
C ILE A 304 -5.23 27.57 -14.54
N GLN A 305 -4.71 27.05 -15.65
CA GLN A 305 -3.40 26.39 -15.70
C GLN A 305 -2.28 27.34 -15.30
N ASN A 306 -2.26 28.57 -15.85
CA ASN A 306 -1.25 29.58 -15.51
C ASN A 306 -1.34 30.12 -14.07
N LYS A 307 -2.51 30.01 -13.41
CA LYS A 307 -2.65 30.35 -11.99
C LYS A 307 -2.28 29.22 -11.06
N ALA A 308 -2.16 28.00 -11.58
CA ALA A 308 -1.82 26.81 -10.83
C ALA A 308 -0.32 26.50 -10.80
N LEU A 309 0.40 27.02 -11.76
CA LEU A 309 1.87 27.04 -11.85
C LEU A 309 2.42 28.24 -11.07
#